data_9370aaf92f1e6a61d27f27ae410dd995
#
_entry.id   9370aaf92f1e6a61d27f27ae410dd995
#
_cell.length_a   1.000
_cell.length_b   1.000
_cell.length_c   1.000
_cell.angle_alpha   90.00
_cell.angle_beta   90.00
_cell.angle_gamma   90.00
#
_symmetry.space_group_name_H-M   'P 1'
#
loop_
_entity.id
_entity.type
_entity.pdbx_description
1 polymer ?
#
loop_
_entity_poly.entity_id
_entity_poly.type
_entity_poly.pdbx_seq_one_letter_code
_entity_poly.pdbx_strand_id
1 'polypeptide(L)'
;GGRARVFKKGSFIYDGGPTVITAPYLFEELFSLFNKKISKYVEIVPLDLWYRFVFSDGQTFDYSGDEKSMEQEVKKFSDKDFEGYNNLVNFTEKIFNKGFTDLSDKPFNNLTFMLKQVPSLLSLKSYKSVYSLVSNYITNEKLRRVFSMHPLLVGGNPFTTTSIYTLILFLEKK
;
A
#
# COMPACT_ATOMS: atom_id res chain seq x y z
N GLY A 1 2.12 -23.04 0.29
CA GLY A 1 1.59 -23.44 1.61
C GLY A 1 1.05 -22.27 2.38
N GLY A 2 0.50 -22.53 3.57
CA GLY A 2 -0.10 -21.51 4.39
C GLY A 2 -1.31 -20.84 3.76
N ARG A 3 -1.35 -19.50 3.75
CA ARG A 3 -2.42 -18.71 3.12
C ARG A 3 -2.32 -18.65 1.59
N ALA A 4 -1.12 -18.78 1.03
CA ALA A 4 -0.91 -18.86 -0.41
C ALA A 4 -1.01 -20.32 -0.85
N ARG A 5 -2.21 -20.79 -1.15
CA ARG A 5 -2.50 -22.18 -1.54
C ARG A 5 -3.53 -22.26 -2.65
N VAL A 6 -3.49 -23.35 -3.36
CA VAL A 6 -4.41 -23.66 -4.46
C VAL A 6 -5.27 -24.86 -4.07
N PHE A 7 -6.55 -24.77 -4.33
CA PHE A 7 -7.49 -25.88 -4.21
C PHE A 7 -7.80 -26.44 -5.59
N LYS A 8 -7.78 -27.77 -5.74
CA LYS A 8 -8.16 -28.46 -6.98
C LYS A 8 -9.39 -29.32 -6.74
N LYS A 9 -10.38 -29.21 -7.60
CA LYS A 9 -11.58 -30.07 -7.59
C LYS A 9 -11.94 -30.43 -9.04
N GLY A 10 -11.65 -31.68 -9.43
CA GLY A 10 -11.75 -32.11 -10.81
C GLY A 10 -10.81 -31.31 -11.72
N SER A 11 -11.33 -30.71 -12.77
CA SER A 11 -10.59 -29.83 -13.70
C SER A 11 -10.50 -28.37 -13.20
N PHE A 12 -11.16 -28.00 -12.11
CA PHE A 12 -11.17 -26.65 -11.59
C PHE A 12 -9.98 -26.41 -10.66
N ILE A 13 -9.37 -25.23 -10.79
CA ILE A 13 -8.27 -24.73 -9.95
C ILE A 13 -8.73 -23.42 -9.34
N TYR A 14 -8.66 -23.32 -8.01
CA TYR A 14 -9.05 -22.13 -7.25
C TYR A 14 -7.87 -21.64 -6.42
N ASP A 15 -7.49 -20.39 -6.60
CA ASP A 15 -6.54 -19.73 -5.72
C ASP A 15 -7.22 -19.38 -4.39
N GLY A 16 -6.65 -19.88 -3.31
CA GLY A 16 -7.20 -19.69 -1.97
C GLY A 16 -6.44 -18.67 -1.12
N GLY A 17 -5.69 -17.78 -1.76
CA GLY A 17 -4.84 -16.83 -1.08
C GLY A 17 -4.50 -15.60 -1.91
N PRO A 18 -3.53 -14.78 -1.46
CA PRO A 18 -3.08 -13.61 -2.18
C PRO A 18 -2.54 -13.99 -3.56
N THR A 19 -3.01 -13.32 -4.60
CA THR A 19 -2.57 -13.48 -5.99
C THR A 19 -1.80 -12.26 -6.50
N VAL A 20 -1.90 -11.12 -5.78
CA VAL A 20 -1.20 -9.86 -6.09
C VAL A 20 -0.01 -9.70 -5.15
N ILE A 21 1.16 -9.43 -5.73
CA ILE A 21 2.41 -9.19 -5.01
C ILE A 21 2.72 -7.70 -5.12
N THR A 22 2.73 -7.00 -3.99
CA THR A 22 2.98 -5.55 -3.92
C THR A 22 4.47 -5.19 -3.73
N ALA A 23 5.31 -6.17 -3.38
CA ALA A 23 6.74 -5.98 -3.14
C ALA A 23 7.56 -7.13 -3.75
N PRO A 24 7.63 -7.26 -5.09
CA PRO A 24 8.32 -8.37 -5.76
C PRO A 24 9.82 -8.44 -5.41
N TYR A 25 10.46 -7.31 -5.18
CA TYR A 25 11.88 -7.24 -4.82
C TYR A 25 12.24 -8.02 -3.53
N LEU A 26 11.32 -8.19 -2.59
CA LEU A 26 11.55 -9.01 -1.39
C LEU A 26 11.72 -10.49 -1.73
N PHE A 27 11.02 -10.95 -2.76
CA PHE A 27 11.20 -12.32 -3.25
C PHE A 27 12.52 -12.45 -4.01
N GLU A 28 12.90 -11.45 -4.79
CA GLU A 28 14.20 -11.42 -5.47
C GLU A 28 15.34 -11.47 -4.46
N GLU A 29 15.25 -10.67 -3.40
CA GLU A 29 16.21 -10.70 -2.29
C GLU A 29 16.27 -12.08 -1.63
N LEU A 30 15.11 -12.68 -1.30
CA LEU A 30 15.05 -14.00 -0.70
C LEU A 30 15.74 -15.07 -1.59
N PHE A 31 15.49 -15.07 -2.90
CA PHE A 31 16.12 -16.01 -3.82
C PHE A 31 17.63 -15.76 -3.95
N SER A 32 18.07 -14.49 -3.90
CA SER A 32 19.47 -14.11 -3.99
C SER A 32 20.30 -14.64 -2.82
N LEU A 33 19.73 -14.74 -1.61
CA LEU A 33 20.38 -15.34 -0.44
C LEU A 33 20.83 -16.80 -0.68
N PHE A 34 20.16 -17.48 -1.61
CA PHE A 34 20.47 -18.86 -2.01
C PHE A 34 21.19 -18.95 -3.36
N ASN A 35 21.74 -17.84 -3.88
CA ASN A 35 22.35 -17.74 -5.21
C ASN A 35 21.40 -18.20 -6.34
N LYS A 36 20.10 -17.92 -6.20
CA LYS A 36 19.07 -18.28 -7.16
C LYS A 36 18.42 -17.04 -7.76
N LYS A 37 17.92 -17.16 -9.00
CA LYS A 37 17.12 -16.13 -9.67
C LYS A 37 15.66 -16.57 -9.62
N ILE A 38 14.78 -15.71 -9.09
CA ILE A 38 13.35 -16.00 -8.97
C ILE A 38 12.71 -16.33 -10.32
N SER A 39 13.11 -15.65 -11.40
CA SER A 39 12.60 -15.84 -12.76
C SER A 39 12.74 -17.28 -13.32
N LYS A 40 13.57 -18.14 -12.68
CA LYS A 40 13.67 -19.57 -13.01
C LYS A 40 12.57 -20.41 -12.35
N TYR A 41 11.82 -19.87 -11.41
CA TYR A 41 10.85 -20.59 -10.58
C TYR A 41 9.45 -20.03 -10.68
N VAL A 42 9.34 -18.71 -10.83
CA VAL A 42 8.07 -17.96 -10.86
C VAL A 42 8.17 -16.87 -11.90
N GLU A 43 7.13 -16.72 -12.71
CA GLU A 43 6.93 -15.59 -13.58
C GLU A 43 6.06 -14.56 -12.85
N ILE A 44 6.59 -13.35 -12.64
CA ILE A 44 5.86 -12.23 -12.06
C ILE A 44 5.48 -11.30 -13.22
N VAL A 45 4.17 -11.13 -13.42
CA VAL A 45 3.62 -10.31 -14.50
C VAL A 45 3.13 -8.99 -13.91
N PRO A 46 3.63 -7.82 -14.38
CA PRO A 46 3.12 -6.53 -13.94
C PRO A 46 1.66 -6.35 -14.37
N LEU A 47 0.88 -5.67 -13.53
CA LEU A 47 -0.50 -5.32 -13.82
C LEU A 47 -0.58 -3.84 -14.23
N ASP A 48 -1.26 -3.56 -15.34
CA ASP A 48 -1.50 -2.17 -15.79
C ASP A 48 -2.54 -1.47 -14.91
N LEU A 49 -3.59 -2.20 -14.55
CA LEU A 49 -4.63 -1.78 -13.62
C LEU A 49 -4.54 -2.58 -12.33
N TRP A 50 -4.30 -1.89 -11.21
CA TRP A 50 -4.19 -2.55 -9.91
C TRP A 50 -5.54 -2.70 -9.23
N TYR A 51 -6.34 -1.60 -9.17
CA TYR A 51 -7.65 -1.58 -8.55
C TYR A 51 -8.62 -0.73 -9.37
N ARG A 52 -9.86 -1.18 -9.50
CA ARG A 52 -10.97 -0.36 -9.99
C ARG A 52 -11.97 -0.13 -8.89
N PHE A 53 -12.15 1.13 -8.52
CA PHE A 53 -13.20 1.56 -7.61
C PHE A 53 -14.44 1.90 -8.40
N VAL A 54 -15.58 1.34 -8.00
CA VAL A 54 -16.89 1.64 -8.58
C VAL A 54 -17.74 2.28 -7.51
N PHE A 55 -18.18 3.51 -7.76
CA PHE A 55 -19.01 4.25 -6.83
C PHE A 55 -20.50 4.03 -7.13
N SER A 56 -21.36 4.28 -6.13
CA SER A 56 -22.81 4.06 -6.22
C SER A 56 -23.51 4.87 -7.32
N ASP A 57 -22.90 5.97 -7.75
CA ASP A 57 -23.38 6.83 -8.85
C ASP A 57 -22.84 6.39 -10.24
N GLY A 58 -22.17 5.25 -10.32
CA GLY A 58 -21.61 4.71 -11.54
C GLY A 58 -20.25 5.27 -11.95
N GLN A 59 -19.72 6.28 -11.25
CA GLN A 59 -18.37 6.76 -11.54
C GLN A 59 -17.34 5.68 -11.14
N THR A 60 -16.23 5.65 -11.89
CA THR A 60 -15.12 4.73 -11.63
C THR A 60 -13.82 5.51 -11.43
N PHE A 61 -12.94 4.97 -10.60
CA PHE A 61 -11.56 5.41 -10.45
C PHE A 61 -10.65 4.21 -10.68
N ASP A 62 -9.75 4.33 -11.66
CA ASP A 62 -8.78 3.31 -12.01
C ASP A 62 -7.43 3.63 -11.34
N TYR A 63 -7.03 2.77 -10.41
CA TYR A 63 -5.79 2.93 -9.65
C TYR A 63 -4.69 2.09 -10.29
N SER A 64 -3.59 2.73 -10.67
CA SER A 64 -2.44 2.10 -11.34
C SER A 64 -1.10 2.64 -10.82
N GLY A 65 0.00 2.07 -11.31
CA GLY A 65 1.36 2.56 -11.05
C GLY A 65 1.79 3.71 -11.96
N ASP A 66 1.07 3.97 -13.05
CA ASP A 66 1.43 5.00 -14.03
C ASP A 66 1.05 6.40 -13.52
N GLU A 67 2.04 7.29 -13.41
CA GLU A 67 1.84 8.64 -12.87
C GLU A 67 0.88 9.49 -13.70
N LYS A 68 0.93 9.37 -15.04
CA LYS A 68 0.04 10.14 -15.92
C LYS A 68 -1.39 9.68 -15.81
N SER A 69 -1.61 8.37 -15.76
CA SER A 69 -2.93 7.78 -15.55
C SER A 69 -3.51 8.20 -14.21
N MET A 70 -2.69 8.17 -13.14
CA MET A 70 -3.11 8.63 -11.82
C MET A 70 -3.43 10.11 -11.78
N GLU A 71 -2.66 10.97 -12.47
CA GLU A 71 -2.98 12.39 -12.61
C GLU A 71 -4.36 12.59 -13.26
N GLN A 72 -4.61 11.91 -14.37
CA GLN A 72 -5.89 11.99 -15.07
C GLN A 72 -7.05 11.51 -14.20
N GLU A 73 -6.89 10.38 -13.52
CA GLU A 73 -7.92 9.83 -12.64
C GLU A 73 -8.21 10.75 -11.44
N VAL A 74 -7.17 11.33 -10.80
CA VAL A 74 -7.38 12.29 -9.71
C VAL A 74 -8.09 13.54 -10.21
N LYS A 75 -7.63 14.13 -11.31
CA LYS A 75 -8.21 15.35 -11.89
C LYS A 75 -9.65 15.15 -12.37
N LYS A 76 -10.02 13.98 -12.84
CA LYS A 76 -11.41 13.62 -13.19
C LYS A 76 -12.40 13.85 -12.03
N PHE A 77 -11.93 13.71 -10.78
CA PHE A 77 -12.74 13.95 -9.59
C PHE A 77 -12.51 15.34 -8.99
N SER A 78 -11.27 15.86 -9.05
CA SER A 78 -10.93 17.15 -8.46
C SER A 78 -9.54 17.62 -8.92
N ASP A 79 -9.46 18.63 -9.78
CA ASP A 79 -8.19 19.21 -10.23
C ASP A 79 -7.32 19.70 -9.06
N LYS A 80 -7.94 20.37 -8.09
CA LYS A 80 -7.25 20.93 -6.92
C LYS A 80 -6.68 19.88 -5.98
N ASP A 81 -7.21 18.66 -6.00
CA ASP A 81 -6.71 17.56 -5.16
C ASP A 81 -5.48 16.85 -5.76
N PHE A 82 -5.08 17.20 -7.00
CA PHE A 82 -3.88 16.62 -7.59
C PHE A 82 -2.60 17.03 -6.85
N GLU A 83 -2.47 18.29 -6.47
CA GLU A 83 -1.36 18.75 -5.63
C GLU A 83 -1.41 18.05 -4.25
N GLY A 84 -2.59 17.93 -3.67
CA GLY A 84 -2.80 17.19 -2.43
C GLY A 84 -2.38 15.73 -2.52
N TYR A 85 -2.68 15.06 -3.64
CA TYR A 85 -2.25 13.70 -3.91
C TYR A 85 -0.71 13.58 -3.96
N ASN A 86 -0.03 14.47 -4.67
CA ASN A 86 1.43 14.46 -4.73
C ASN A 86 2.06 14.68 -3.34
N ASN A 87 1.52 15.61 -2.57
CA ASN A 87 1.97 15.87 -1.20
C ASN A 87 1.71 14.68 -0.28
N LEU A 88 0.59 13.97 -0.45
CA LEU A 88 0.29 12.74 0.26
C LEU A 88 1.32 11.65 -0.08
N VAL A 89 1.59 11.40 -1.36
CA VAL A 89 2.59 10.42 -1.82
C VAL A 89 3.96 10.73 -1.22
N ASN A 90 4.42 11.97 -1.30
CA ASN A 90 5.70 12.40 -0.72
C ASN A 90 5.74 12.23 0.81
N PHE A 91 4.61 12.38 1.47
CA PHE A 91 4.54 12.14 2.92
C PHE A 91 4.56 10.64 3.24
N THR A 92 3.90 9.81 2.43
CA THR A 92 3.90 8.35 2.60
C THR A 92 5.27 7.73 2.34
N GLU A 93 6.10 8.34 1.46
CA GLU A 93 7.50 7.96 1.30
C GLU A 93 8.29 8.09 2.62
N LYS A 94 8.10 9.19 3.35
CA LYS A 94 8.75 9.40 4.66
C LYS A 94 8.32 8.35 5.67
N ILE A 95 7.04 7.97 5.66
CA ILE A 95 6.51 6.89 6.52
C ILE A 95 7.12 5.55 6.10
N PHE A 96 7.21 5.27 4.79
CA PHE A 96 7.81 4.05 4.25
C PHE A 96 9.27 3.93 4.68
N ASN A 97 10.07 4.96 4.46
CA ASN A 97 11.49 4.96 4.82
C ASN A 97 11.68 4.71 6.32
N LYS A 98 10.88 5.33 7.17
CA LYS A 98 10.97 5.09 8.62
C LYS A 98 10.40 3.75 9.04
N GLY A 99 9.21 3.40 8.59
CA GLY A 99 8.49 2.22 9.05
C GLY A 99 9.02 0.92 8.43
N PHE A 100 9.28 0.95 7.13
CA PHE A 100 9.67 -0.25 6.38
C PHE A 100 11.19 -0.38 6.24
N THR A 101 11.90 0.70 5.90
CA THR A 101 13.36 0.63 5.70
C THR A 101 14.13 0.60 7.02
N ASP A 102 13.77 1.48 7.99
CA ASP A 102 14.55 1.62 9.22
C ASP A 102 14.14 0.64 10.32
N LEU A 103 12.84 0.27 10.40
CA LEU A 103 12.28 -0.40 11.56
C LEU A 103 11.76 -1.82 11.30
N SER A 104 11.58 -2.24 10.05
CA SER A 104 10.93 -3.54 9.75
C SER A 104 11.70 -4.75 10.27
N ASP A 105 13.03 -4.67 10.32
CA ASP A 105 13.94 -5.72 10.81
C ASP A 105 14.35 -5.56 12.29
N LYS A 106 13.86 -4.52 12.98
CA LYS A 106 14.22 -4.24 14.37
C LYS A 106 13.24 -4.87 15.35
N PRO A 107 13.70 -5.64 16.32
CA PRO A 107 12.84 -6.18 17.35
C PRO A 107 12.37 -5.09 18.32
N PHE A 108 11.06 -4.98 18.54
CA PHE A 108 10.43 -4.05 19.48
C PHE A 108 10.32 -4.65 20.90
N ASN A 109 11.38 -5.30 21.38
CA ASN A 109 11.43 -5.95 22.68
C ASN A 109 12.14 -5.11 23.77
N ASN A 110 12.66 -3.93 23.41
CA ASN A 110 13.38 -3.05 24.33
C ASN A 110 12.62 -1.71 24.48
N LEU A 111 12.17 -1.41 25.71
CA LEU A 111 11.41 -0.20 26.01
C LEU A 111 12.17 1.08 25.68
N THR A 112 13.50 1.12 25.95
CA THR A 112 14.33 2.29 25.63
C THR A 112 14.40 2.51 24.12
N PHE A 113 14.49 1.44 23.33
CA PHE A 113 14.44 1.53 21.86
C PHE A 113 13.09 2.05 21.39
N MET A 114 11.98 1.54 21.95
CA MET A 114 10.63 2.00 21.60
C MET A 114 10.44 3.49 21.91
N LEU A 115 10.86 3.94 23.09
CA LEU A 115 10.77 5.36 23.49
C LEU A 115 11.57 6.27 22.56
N LYS A 116 12.74 5.85 22.09
CA LYS A 116 13.53 6.61 21.10
C LYS A 116 12.82 6.80 19.77
N GLN A 117 11.86 5.93 19.39
CA GLN A 117 11.12 6.07 18.15
C GLN A 117 9.94 7.05 18.27
N VAL A 118 9.49 7.38 19.48
CA VAL A 118 8.31 8.23 19.73
C VAL A 118 8.37 9.57 18.98
N PRO A 119 9.46 10.36 19.01
CA PRO A 119 9.53 11.62 18.29
C PRO A 119 9.32 11.45 16.76
N SER A 120 9.95 10.43 16.18
CA SER A 120 9.77 10.11 14.75
C SER A 120 8.33 9.72 14.44
N LEU A 121 7.72 8.85 15.23
CA LEU A 121 6.35 8.41 15.04
C LEU A 121 5.35 9.57 15.18
N LEU A 122 5.60 10.50 16.11
CA LEU A 122 4.78 11.71 16.25
C LEU A 122 4.92 12.64 15.05
N SER A 123 6.15 12.86 14.54
CA SER A 123 6.38 13.67 13.33
C SER A 123 5.70 13.09 12.09
N LEU A 124 5.60 11.77 12.01
CA LEU A 124 4.90 11.03 10.96
C LEU A 124 3.39 10.92 11.23
N LYS A 125 2.87 11.61 12.25
CA LYS A 125 1.44 11.66 12.59
C LYS A 125 0.83 10.27 12.83
N SER A 126 1.61 9.31 13.34
CA SER A 126 1.19 7.92 13.55
C SER A 126 0.00 7.76 14.51
N TYR A 127 -0.31 8.79 15.29
CA TYR A 127 -1.47 8.86 16.17
C TYR A 127 -2.78 9.13 15.44
N LYS A 128 -2.74 9.51 14.15
CA LYS A 128 -3.92 9.67 13.31
C LYS A 128 -4.36 8.35 12.72
N SER A 129 -5.63 8.26 12.32
CA SER A 129 -6.08 7.19 11.44
C SER A 129 -5.66 7.46 9.98
N VAL A 130 -5.64 6.40 9.16
CA VAL A 130 -5.36 6.53 7.71
C VAL A 130 -6.31 7.55 7.07
N TYR A 131 -7.62 7.41 7.30
CA TYR A 131 -8.61 8.34 6.74
C TYR A 131 -8.38 9.78 7.21
N SER A 132 -8.07 10.00 8.49
CA SER A 132 -7.77 11.33 9.03
C SER A 132 -6.50 11.91 8.41
N LEU A 133 -5.46 11.11 8.17
CA LEU A 133 -4.26 11.59 7.49
C LEU A 133 -4.55 11.99 6.05
N VAL A 134 -5.19 11.12 5.27
CA VAL A 134 -5.57 11.38 3.86
C VAL A 134 -6.44 12.64 3.75
N SER A 135 -7.37 12.86 4.68
CA SER A 135 -8.24 14.02 4.71
C SER A 135 -7.51 15.36 4.93
N ASN A 136 -6.24 15.35 5.38
CA ASN A 136 -5.44 16.57 5.45
C ASN A 136 -4.91 17.03 4.07
N TYR A 137 -4.88 16.13 3.10
CA TYR A 137 -4.33 16.37 1.77
C TYR A 137 -5.40 16.38 0.69
N ILE A 138 -6.45 15.60 0.84
CA ILE A 138 -7.50 15.38 -0.16
C ILE A 138 -8.81 15.96 0.34
N THR A 139 -9.48 16.76 -0.49
CA THR A 139 -10.77 17.39 -0.16
C THR A 139 -11.97 16.61 -0.71
N ASN A 140 -11.86 15.98 -1.88
CA ASN A 140 -12.91 15.18 -2.48
C ASN A 140 -13.12 13.87 -1.71
N GLU A 141 -14.37 13.59 -1.33
CA GLU A 141 -14.70 12.43 -0.49
C GLU A 141 -14.44 11.10 -1.18
N LYS A 142 -14.71 10.98 -2.50
CA LYS A 142 -14.43 9.75 -3.25
C LYS A 142 -12.94 9.46 -3.30
N LEU A 143 -12.13 10.48 -3.55
CA LEU A 143 -10.66 10.33 -3.53
C LEU A 143 -10.14 9.98 -2.12
N ARG A 144 -10.74 10.53 -1.05
CA ARG A 144 -10.41 10.11 0.33
C ARG A 144 -10.65 8.61 0.53
N ARG A 145 -11.77 8.07 0.02
CA ARG A 145 -12.07 6.64 0.09
C ARG A 145 -11.05 5.82 -0.68
N VAL A 146 -10.70 6.23 -1.89
CA VAL A 146 -9.68 5.57 -2.71
C VAL A 146 -8.35 5.49 -1.96
N PHE A 147 -7.79 6.63 -1.55
CA PHE A 147 -6.46 6.67 -0.94
C PHE A 147 -6.41 6.19 0.53
N SER A 148 -7.56 5.88 1.12
CA SER A 148 -7.64 5.29 2.47
C SER A 148 -7.86 3.78 2.48
N MET A 149 -7.90 3.11 1.33
CA MET A 149 -8.28 1.70 1.25
C MET A 149 -7.21 0.72 1.78
N HIS A 150 -5.94 1.10 1.79
CA HIS A 150 -4.82 0.21 2.05
C HIS A 150 -4.90 -0.61 3.37
N PRO A 151 -5.45 -0.08 4.49
CA PRO A 151 -5.68 -0.90 5.68
C PRO A 151 -6.54 -2.13 5.44
N LEU A 152 -7.45 -2.11 4.46
CA LEU A 152 -8.30 -3.26 4.13
C LEU A 152 -7.49 -4.46 3.66
N LEU A 153 -6.32 -4.23 3.02
CA LEU A 153 -5.42 -5.30 2.56
C LEU A 153 -4.86 -6.13 3.71
N VAL A 154 -4.81 -5.57 4.91
CA VAL A 154 -4.34 -6.22 6.14
C VAL A 154 -5.48 -6.47 7.16
N GLY A 155 -6.73 -6.35 6.72
CA GLY A 155 -7.91 -6.56 7.57
C GLY A 155 -8.19 -5.41 8.55
N GLY A 156 -7.62 -4.23 8.32
CA GLY A 156 -7.82 -3.03 9.15
C GLY A 156 -8.96 -2.14 8.66
N ASN A 157 -9.46 -1.30 9.56
CA ASN A 157 -10.46 -0.28 9.23
C ASN A 157 -9.76 1.08 9.05
N PRO A 158 -9.93 1.78 7.90
CA PRO A 158 -9.28 3.06 7.63
C PRO A 158 -9.53 4.16 8.67
N PHE A 159 -10.65 4.11 9.37
CA PHE A 159 -11.02 5.11 10.38
C PHE A 159 -10.36 4.89 11.75
N THR A 160 -9.86 3.68 12.02
CA THR A 160 -9.26 3.33 13.31
C THR A 160 -7.80 2.85 13.19
N THR A 161 -7.39 2.39 12.01
CA THR A 161 -6.01 1.92 11.77
C THR A 161 -5.07 3.12 11.71
N THR A 162 -3.92 3.01 12.37
CA THR A 162 -2.88 4.05 12.39
C THR A 162 -2.43 4.45 10.98
N SER A 163 -2.17 5.73 10.79
CA SER A 163 -1.73 6.32 9.52
C SER A 163 -0.40 5.74 8.98
N ILE A 164 0.35 5.00 9.78
CA ILE A 164 1.56 4.31 9.33
C ILE A 164 1.24 3.39 8.14
N TYR A 165 0.06 2.76 8.10
CA TYR A 165 -0.34 1.90 6.99
C TYR A 165 -0.51 2.62 5.64
N THR A 166 -0.48 3.96 5.61
CA THR A 166 -0.40 4.70 4.34
C THR A 166 0.94 4.50 3.62
N LEU A 167 1.97 3.94 4.29
CA LEU A 167 3.21 3.54 3.64
C LEU A 167 2.98 2.62 2.44
N ILE A 168 1.88 1.84 2.44
CA ILE A 168 1.55 0.93 1.34
C ILE A 168 1.31 1.71 0.05
N LEU A 169 0.74 2.91 0.12
CA LEU A 169 0.57 3.80 -1.04
C LEU A 169 1.90 4.09 -1.76
N PHE A 170 2.99 4.22 -1.02
CA PHE A 170 4.32 4.41 -1.60
C PHE A 170 4.96 3.07 -1.99
N LEU A 171 4.76 2.02 -1.19
CA LEU A 171 5.30 0.69 -1.45
C LEU A 171 4.84 0.14 -2.81
N GLU A 172 3.59 0.35 -3.17
CA GLU A 172 3.03 -0.10 -4.45
C GLU A 172 3.63 0.63 -5.67
N LYS A 173 4.18 1.82 -5.47
CA LYS A 173 4.84 2.61 -6.54
C LYS A 173 6.32 2.26 -6.72
N LYS A 174 6.93 1.52 -5.80
CA LYS A 174 8.34 1.15 -5.79
C LYS A 174 8.60 -0.14 -6.56
#